data_60d3ce127bcf9a8560569f1bf3f4331a
#
_entry.id   60d3ce127bcf9a8560569f1bf3f4331a
#
_cell.length_a   1.000
_cell.length_b   1.000
_cell.length_c   1.000
_cell.angle_alpha   90.00
_cell.angle_beta   90.00
_cell.angle_gamma   90.00
#
_symmetry.space_group_name_H-M   'P 1'
#
loop_
_entity.id
_entity.type
_entity.pdbx_description
1 polymer ?
#
loop_
_entity_poly.entity_id
_entity_poly.type
_entity_poly.pdbx_seq_one_letter_code
_entity_poly.pdbx_strand_id
1 'polypeptide(L)'
;MIRLEIIDERNRADVLRIDRSDISEDWVDSISDILDLHQYGLDHSCIGHTYAVYADDTCIGVVLMGEGIPWPCDPAEVAGIPFYRIMGFVIDRAWRCKGLGGQVLEMVISRIFDEFGPRPILIGVQQDNVRAAAFYQRYGFCPTNAWDEDDRFYIRYPQ
;
A
#
# COMPACT_ATOMS: atom_id res chain seq x y z
N MET A 1 -11.05 5.29 -16.90
CA MET A 1 -11.34 5.89 -15.57
C MET A 1 -10.96 4.90 -14.48
N ILE A 2 -10.27 5.35 -13.47
CA ILE A 2 -9.87 4.50 -12.33
C ILE A 2 -10.97 4.48 -11.28
N ARG A 3 -11.27 3.30 -10.77
CA ARG A 3 -12.26 3.08 -9.72
C ARG A 3 -11.63 2.21 -8.62
N LEU A 4 -11.88 2.54 -7.36
CA LEU A 4 -11.48 1.75 -6.21
C LEU A 4 -12.70 1.03 -5.63
N GLU A 5 -12.57 -0.27 -5.38
CA GLU A 5 -13.61 -1.06 -4.71
C GLU A 5 -13.01 -1.78 -3.50
N ILE A 6 -13.66 -1.69 -2.36
CA ILE A 6 -13.24 -2.43 -1.17
C ILE A 6 -13.32 -3.93 -1.48
N ILE A 7 -12.30 -4.67 -1.09
CA ILE A 7 -12.23 -6.12 -1.31
C ILE A 7 -13.41 -6.82 -0.62
N ASP A 8 -14.08 -7.67 -1.38
CA ASP A 8 -15.13 -8.57 -0.89
C ASP A 8 -15.11 -9.88 -1.70
N GLU A 9 -16.08 -10.75 -1.48
CA GLU A 9 -16.14 -12.04 -2.17
C GLU A 9 -16.30 -11.90 -3.69
N ARG A 10 -16.89 -10.80 -4.16
CA ARG A 10 -17.16 -10.60 -5.61
C ARG A 10 -15.91 -10.26 -6.40
N ASN A 11 -14.97 -9.49 -5.82
CA ASN A 11 -13.78 -9.01 -6.52
C ASN A 11 -12.48 -9.70 -6.10
N ARG A 12 -12.53 -10.58 -5.10
CA ARG A 12 -11.35 -11.30 -4.61
C ARG A 12 -10.65 -12.10 -5.72
N ALA A 13 -11.41 -12.78 -6.57
CA ALA A 13 -10.86 -13.56 -7.67
C ALA A 13 -10.15 -12.66 -8.70
N ASP A 14 -10.64 -11.45 -8.90
CA ASP A 14 -10.06 -10.50 -9.85
C ASP A 14 -8.65 -10.07 -9.42
N VAL A 15 -8.47 -9.75 -8.14
CA VAL A 15 -7.14 -9.35 -7.66
C VAL A 15 -6.14 -10.49 -7.69
N LEU A 16 -6.58 -11.74 -7.54
CA LEU A 16 -5.71 -12.91 -7.63
C LEU A 16 -5.20 -13.15 -9.05
N ARG A 17 -5.81 -12.55 -10.07
CA ARG A 17 -5.38 -12.64 -11.48
C ARG A 17 -4.38 -11.56 -11.88
N ILE A 18 -4.10 -10.60 -11.01
CA ILE A 18 -3.14 -9.52 -11.31
C ILE A 18 -1.78 -10.13 -11.64
N ASP A 19 -1.22 -9.74 -12.78
CA ASP A 19 0.11 -10.18 -13.18
C ASP A 19 1.18 -9.36 -12.45
N ARG A 20 1.85 -10.00 -11.51
CA ARG A 20 3.00 -9.46 -10.80
C ARG A 20 4.23 -10.35 -10.95
N SER A 21 4.29 -11.16 -11.99
CA SER A 21 5.33 -12.17 -12.20
C SER A 21 6.75 -11.58 -12.26
N ASP A 22 6.89 -10.30 -12.54
CA ASP A 22 8.16 -9.56 -12.59
C ASP A 22 8.57 -8.93 -11.25
N ILE A 23 7.74 -9.07 -10.19
CA ILE A 23 8.04 -8.52 -8.86
C ILE A 23 8.45 -9.65 -7.92
N SER A 24 9.63 -9.53 -7.30
CA SER A 24 10.05 -10.45 -6.25
C SER A 24 9.14 -10.35 -5.04
N GLU A 25 8.77 -11.48 -4.46
CA GLU A 25 8.01 -11.53 -3.20
C GLU A 25 8.84 -11.02 -2.02
N ASP A 26 10.17 -10.96 -2.16
CA ASP A 26 11.05 -10.30 -1.18
C ASP A 26 10.89 -8.78 -1.22
N TRP A 27 10.38 -8.22 -2.31
CA TRP A 27 10.19 -6.78 -2.46
C TRP A 27 8.77 -6.34 -2.10
N VAL A 28 7.78 -7.08 -2.52
CA VAL A 28 6.36 -6.83 -2.21
C VAL A 28 5.69 -8.16 -1.95
N ASP A 29 4.92 -8.25 -0.91
CA ASP A 29 4.19 -9.45 -0.54
C ASP A 29 3.34 -9.97 -1.70
N SER A 30 3.14 -11.28 -1.74
CA SER A 30 2.23 -11.90 -2.71
C SER A 30 0.80 -11.37 -2.50
N ILE A 31 -0.02 -11.48 -3.55
CA ILE A 31 -1.44 -11.09 -3.44
C ILE A 31 -2.14 -11.88 -2.34
N SER A 32 -1.83 -13.17 -2.22
CA SER A 32 -2.38 -14.02 -1.17
C SER A 32 -2.03 -13.49 0.23
N ASP A 33 -0.77 -13.07 0.43
CA ASP A 33 -0.32 -12.51 1.72
C ASP A 33 -1.00 -11.17 2.00
N ILE A 34 -1.20 -10.34 0.99
CA ILE A 34 -1.95 -9.08 1.12
C ILE A 34 -3.39 -9.37 1.57
N LEU A 35 -4.03 -10.38 1.00
CA LEU A 35 -5.38 -10.78 1.39
C LEU A 35 -5.43 -11.37 2.81
N ASP A 36 -4.38 -12.07 3.24
CA ASP A 36 -4.27 -12.55 4.62
C ASP A 36 -4.14 -11.38 5.61
N LEU A 37 -3.38 -10.36 5.27
CA LEU A 37 -3.28 -9.13 6.07
C LEU A 37 -4.61 -8.39 6.10
N HIS A 38 -5.34 -8.35 4.98
CA HIS A 38 -6.69 -7.80 4.94
C HIS A 38 -7.61 -8.52 5.93
N GLN A 39 -7.58 -9.85 5.94
CA GLN A 39 -8.39 -10.65 6.86
C GLN A 39 -7.99 -10.39 8.33
N TYR A 40 -6.69 -10.28 8.59
CA TYR A 40 -6.20 -9.90 9.93
C TYR A 40 -6.81 -8.57 10.39
N GLY A 41 -6.83 -7.59 9.50
CA GLY A 41 -7.42 -6.28 9.80
C GLY A 41 -8.90 -6.37 10.13
N LEU A 42 -9.66 -7.18 9.39
CA LEU A 42 -11.08 -7.42 9.68
C LEU A 42 -11.27 -8.10 11.04
N ASP A 43 -10.48 -9.13 11.32
CA ASP A 43 -10.58 -9.91 12.56
C ASP A 43 -10.23 -9.10 13.80
N HIS A 44 -9.39 -8.07 13.65
CA HIS A 44 -8.93 -7.21 14.75
C HIS A 44 -9.57 -5.82 14.75
N SER A 45 -10.58 -5.60 13.90
CA SER A 45 -11.30 -4.32 13.78
C SER A 45 -10.36 -3.13 13.51
N CYS A 46 -9.30 -3.35 12.73
CA CYS A 46 -8.38 -2.29 12.34
C CYS A 46 -9.04 -1.33 11.35
N ILE A 47 -8.71 -0.05 11.44
CA ILE A 47 -9.16 0.92 10.45
C ILE A 47 -8.36 0.79 9.15
N GLY A 48 -8.93 1.28 8.07
CA GLY A 48 -8.33 1.21 6.74
C GLY A 48 -9.08 0.26 5.83
N HIS A 49 -8.56 0.08 4.64
CA HIS A 49 -9.17 -0.79 3.63
C HIS A 49 -8.14 -1.43 2.72
N THR A 50 -8.53 -2.54 2.13
CA THR A 50 -7.88 -3.10 0.95
C THR A 50 -8.78 -2.81 -0.24
N TYR A 51 -8.21 -2.19 -1.28
CA TYR A 51 -8.95 -1.84 -2.48
C TYR A 51 -8.50 -2.69 -3.66
N ALA A 52 -9.48 -3.22 -4.41
CA ALA A 52 -9.28 -3.66 -5.78
C ALA A 52 -9.32 -2.41 -6.66
N VAL A 53 -8.40 -2.28 -7.58
CA VAL A 53 -8.28 -1.13 -8.47
C VAL A 53 -8.74 -1.54 -9.87
N TYR A 54 -9.69 -0.81 -10.42
CA TYR A 54 -10.22 -1.08 -11.75
C TYR A 54 -9.95 0.08 -12.70
N ALA A 55 -9.55 -0.26 -13.91
CA ALA A 55 -9.58 0.64 -15.06
C ALA A 55 -10.74 0.16 -15.93
N ASP A 56 -11.82 0.94 -15.96
CA ASP A 56 -13.10 0.52 -16.55
C ASP A 56 -13.52 -0.84 -15.92
N ASP A 57 -13.61 -1.91 -16.68
CA ASP A 57 -14.03 -3.22 -16.18
C ASP A 57 -12.88 -4.17 -15.86
N THR A 58 -11.62 -3.72 -16.00
CA THR A 58 -10.45 -4.56 -15.79
C THR A 58 -9.82 -4.28 -14.43
N CYS A 59 -9.63 -5.33 -13.63
CA CYS A 59 -8.88 -5.21 -12.38
C CYS A 59 -7.39 -5.06 -12.70
N ILE A 60 -6.82 -3.91 -12.33
CA ILE A 60 -5.43 -3.56 -12.65
C ILE A 60 -4.53 -3.48 -11.44
N GLY A 61 -5.05 -3.66 -10.25
CA GLY A 61 -4.22 -3.54 -9.07
C GLY A 61 -4.92 -3.84 -7.78
N VAL A 62 -4.13 -3.84 -6.71
CA VAL A 62 -4.60 -3.99 -5.34
C VAL A 62 -3.72 -3.12 -4.44
N VAL A 63 -4.34 -2.50 -3.43
CA VAL A 63 -3.62 -1.72 -2.44
C VAL A 63 -4.28 -1.88 -1.07
N LEU A 64 -3.46 -2.15 -0.06
CA LEU A 64 -3.88 -2.19 1.33
C LEU A 64 -3.22 -1.02 2.06
N MET A 65 -4.04 -0.13 2.60
CA MET A 65 -3.61 0.94 3.49
C MET A 65 -4.45 0.87 4.76
N GLY A 66 -3.80 0.65 5.87
CA GLY A 66 -4.51 0.40 7.12
C GLY A 66 -3.82 0.97 8.35
N GLU A 67 -4.40 0.68 9.48
CA GLU A 67 -3.93 1.15 10.78
C GLU A 67 -2.48 0.74 11.03
N GLY A 68 -1.67 1.71 11.43
CA GLY A 68 -0.29 1.45 11.83
C GLY A 68 -0.23 0.82 13.21
N ILE A 69 -0.09 -0.50 13.23
CA ILE A 69 0.17 -1.23 14.47
C ILE A 69 1.66 -1.07 14.78
N PRO A 70 2.04 -0.57 15.98
CA PRO A 70 3.46 -0.34 16.28
C PRO A 70 4.31 -1.61 16.21
N TRP A 71 5.46 -1.48 15.55
CA TRP A 71 6.50 -2.52 15.51
C TRP A 71 7.76 -1.99 16.19
N PRO A 72 8.60 -2.88 16.79
CA PRO A 72 9.83 -2.44 17.46
C PRO A 72 10.81 -1.71 16.54
N CYS A 73 10.80 -2.00 15.23
CA CYS A 73 11.69 -1.40 14.25
C CYS A 73 11.16 -0.09 13.64
N ASP A 74 9.98 0.37 14.04
CA ASP A 74 9.39 1.59 13.51
C ASP A 74 10.27 2.82 13.76
N PRO A 75 10.26 3.81 12.83
CA PRO A 75 10.99 5.04 13.04
C PRO A 75 10.44 5.86 14.20
N ALA A 76 11.31 6.63 14.83
CA ALA A 76 10.94 7.49 15.96
C ALA A 76 9.84 8.50 15.59
N GLU A 77 9.73 8.86 14.32
CA GLU A 77 8.76 9.82 13.80
C GLU A 77 7.31 9.39 14.05
N VAL A 78 7.04 8.09 14.19
CA VAL A 78 5.68 7.58 14.47
C VAL A 78 5.51 7.06 15.89
N ALA A 79 6.52 7.20 16.75
CA ALA A 79 6.46 6.70 18.11
C ALA A 79 5.36 7.40 18.92
N GLY A 80 4.43 6.62 19.44
CA GLY A 80 3.36 7.13 20.31
C GLY A 80 2.27 7.93 19.61
N ILE A 81 2.22 7.96 18.28
CA ILE A 81 1.20 8.67 17.53
C ILE A 81 0.44 7.72 16.59
N PRO A 82 -0.83 8.04 16.26
CA PRO A 82 -1.55 7.28 15.25
C PRO A 82 -0.95 7.49 13.86
N PHE A 83 -0.82 6.41 13.10
CA PHE A 83 -0.30 6.45 11.73
C PHE A 83 -0.93 5.34 10.88
N TYR A 84 -0.70 5.40 9.57
CA TYR A 84 -1.12 4.35 8.65
C TYR A 84 0.09 3.62 8.09
N ARG A 85 -0.12 2.35 7.67
CA ARG A 85 0.86 1.61 6.86
C ARG A 85 0.25 1.25 5.51
N ILE A 86 1.06 1.37 4.48
CA ILE A 86 0.77 0.70 3.22
C ILE A 86 1.43 -0.67 3.31
N MET A 87 0.62 -1.72 3.31
CA MET A 87 1.08 -3.10 3.49
C MET A 87 1.19 -3.87 2.18
N GLY A 88 0.66 -3.33 1.09
CA GLY A 88 0.76 -3.90 -0.22
C GLY A 88 0.26 -2.91 -1.25
N PHE A 89 0.98 -2.81 -2.36
CA PHE A 89 0.62 -1.94 -3.47
C PHE A 89 1.17 -2.58 -4.75
N VAL A 90 0.27 -3.13 -5.54
CA VAL A 90 0.64 -3.82 -6.77
C VAL A 90 -0.25 -3.33 -7.91
N ILE A 91 0.38 -2.91 -9.01
CA ILE A 91 -0.29 -2.64 -10.28
C ILE A 91 0.10 -3.77 -11.25
N ASP A 92 -0.88 -4.28 -11.99
CA ASP A 92 -0.68 -5.31 -12.98
C ASP A 92 0.42 -4.91 -13.97
N ARG A 93 1.26 -5.87 -14.32
CA ARG A 93 2.42 -5.65 -15.19
C ARG A 93 2.07 -4.93 -16.49
N ALA A 94 0.94 -5.28 -17.11
CA ALA A 94 0.50 -4.67 -18.37
C ALA A 94 0.08 -3.21 -18.23
N TRP A 95 -0.17 -2.76 -17.00
CA TRP A 95 -0.70 -1.42 -16.71
C TRP A 95 0.31 -0.48 -16.05
N ARG A 96 1.55 -0.93 -15.87
CA ARG A 96 2.61 -0.10 -15.28
C ARG A 96 3.19 0.88 -16.27
N CYS A 97 3.92 1.87 -15.75
CA CYS A 97 4.61 2.91 -16.54
C CYS A 97 3.65 3.77 -17.37
N LYS A 98 2.41 3.91 -16.91
CA LYS A 98 1.37 4.74 -17.56
C LYS A 98 0.88 5.88 -16.66
N GLY A 99 1.58 6.14 -15.55
CA GLY A 99 1.20 7.17 -14.58
C GLY A 99 0.04 6.78 -13.67
N LEU A 100 -0.47 5.56 -13.76
CA LEU A 100 -1.65 5.11 -12.99
C LEU A 100 -1.32 4.90 -11.51
N GLY A 101 -0.11 4.45 -11.19
CA GLY A 101 0.29 4.19 -9.81
C GLY A 101 0.16 5.42 -8.92
N GLY A 102 0.61 6.56 -9.39
CA GLY A 102 0.49 7.81 -8.65
C GLY A 102 -0.96 8.26 -8.48
N GLN A 103 -1.76 8.13 -9.53
CA GLN A 103 -3.19 8.44 -9.45
C GLN A 103 -3.89 7.55 -8.42
N VAL A 104 -3.61 6.25 -8.44
CA VAL A 104 -4.18 5.28 -7.49
C VAL A 104 -3.75 5.61 -6.06
N LEU A 105 -2.47 5.87 -5.85
CA LEU A 105 -1.93 6.21 -4.52
C LEU A 105 -2.66 7.42 -3.92
N GLU A 106 -2.79 8.50 -4.69
CA GLU A 106 -3.46 9.72 -4.23
C GLU A 106 -4.95 9.48 -3.95
N MET A 107 -5.63 8.68 -4.78
CA MET A 107 -7.03 8.32 -4.56
C MET A 107 -7.22 7.53 -3.26
N VAL A 108 -6.34 6.57 -2.99
CA VAL A 108 -6.40 5.75 -1.78
C VAL A 108 -6.15 6.61 -0.54
N ILE A 109 -5.13 7.44 -0.57
CA ILE A 109 -4.82 8.34 0.55
C ILE A 109 -6.00 9.27 0.82
N SER A 110 -6.56 9.86 -0.22
CA SER A 110 -7.72 10.76 -0.07
C SER A 110 -8.91 10.04 0.58
N ARG A 111 -9.24 8.84 0.14
CA ARG A 111 -10.35 8.07 0.71
C ARG A 111 -10.13 7.69 2.16
N ILE A 112 -8.94 7.22 2.50
CA ILE A 112 -8.61 6.85 3.88
C ILE A 112 -8.64 8.07 4.79
N PHE A 113 -8.09 9.20 4.33
CA PHE A 113 -8.10 10.44 5.11
C PHE A 113 -9.52 10.99 5.31
N ASP A 114 -10.36 10.91 4.28
CA ASP A 114 -11.75 11.36 4.37
C ASP A 114 -12.57 10.52 5.36
N GLU A 115 -12.30 9.22 5.43
CA GLU A 115 -13.06 8.31 6.29
C GLU A 115 -12.52 8.27 7.73
N PHE A 116 -11.20 8.25 7.90
CA PHE A 116 -10.57 8.00 9.21
C PHE A 116 -9.74 9.17 9.74
N GLY A 117 -9.49 10.18 8.94
CA GLY A 117 -8.70 11.36 9.29
C GLY A 117 -7.25 11.31 8.79
N PRO A 118 -6.60 12.48 8.70
CA PRO A 118 -5.22 12.57 8.25
C PRO A 118 -4.25 12.05 9.32
N ARG A 119 -3.27 11.26 8.89
CA ARG A 119 -2.18 10.73 9.73
C ARG A 119 -0.93 10.55 8.88
N PRO A 120 0.26 10.49 9.48
CA PRO A 120 1.45 10.05 8.77
C PRO A 120 1.26 8.66 8.19
N ILE A 121 1.85 8.43 7.01
CA ILE A 121 1.80 7.15 6.30
C ILE A 121 3.20 6.57 6.23
N LEU A 122 3.36 5.33 6.62
CA LEU A 122 4.62 4.61 6.62
C LEU A 122 4.59 3.50 5.58
N ILE A 123 5.68 3.31 4.87
CA ILE A 123 5.88 2.16 3.98
C ILE A 123 7.32 1.67 4.06
N GLY A 124 7.50 0.35 4.06
CA GLY A 124 8.81 -0.28 3.94
C GLY A 124 9.13 -0.57 2.48
N VAL A 125 10.33 -0.21 2.05
CA VAL A 125 10.81 -0.44 0.69
C VAL A 125 12.12 -1.19 0.74
N GLN A 126 12.18 -2.35 0.09
CA GLN A 126 13.37 -3.17 0.03
C GLN A 126 14.51 -2.40 -0.65
N GLN A 127 15.72 -2.49 -0.10
CA GLN A 127 16.86 -1.63 -0.48
C GLN A 127 17.22 -1.72 -1.97
N ASP A 128 17.00 -2.86 -2.61
CA ASP A 128 17.29 -3.06 -4.03
C ASP A 128 16.15 -2.59 -4.95
N ASN A 129 14.99 -2.29 -4.38
CA ASN A 129 13.84 -1.82 -5.14
C ASN A 129 13.91 -0.30 -5.39
N VAL A 130 14.90 0.10 -6.18
CA VAL A 130 15.21 1.52 -6.47
C VAL A 130 14.05 2.23 -7.12
N ARG A 131 13.29 1.51 -7.95
CA ARG A 131 12.12 2.05 -8.66
C ARG A 131 11.02 2.45 -7.70
N ALA A 132 10.71 1.59 -6.74
CA ALA A 132 9.70 1.89 -5.72
C ALA A 132 10.14 3.07 -4.86
N ALA A 133 11.41 3.10 -4.44
CA ALA A 133 11.94 4.22 -3.66
C ALA A 133 11.78 5.56 -4.40
N ALA A 134 12.12 5.60 -5.68
CA ALA A 134 11.97 6.79 -6.51
C ALA A 134 10.50 7.17 -6.68
N PHE A 135 9.62 6.19 -6.87
CA PHE A 135 8.18 6.40 -6.98
C PHE A 135 7.62 7.06 -5.72
N TYR A 136 7.89 6.47 -4.55
CA TYR A 136 7.35 6.99 -3.28
C TYR A 136 7.92 8.37 -2.95
N GLN A 137 9.20 8.61 -3.22
CA GLN A 137 9.79 9.95 -3.03
C GLN A 137 9.12 11.00 -3.92
N ARG A 138 8.77 10.65 -5.14
CA ARG A 138 8.02 11.55 -6.05
C ARG A 138 6.67 11.95 -5.47
N TYR A 139 6.04 11.05 -4.72
CA TYR A 139 4.72 11.28 -4.12
C TYR A 139 4.78 11.69 -2.65
N GLY A 140 5.88 12.30 -2.24
CA GLY A 140 5.98 12.98 -0.95
C GLY A 140 6.47 12.13 0.21
N PHE A 141 6.88 10.89 -0.04
CA PHE A 141 7.49 10.06 1.00
C PHE A 141 8.96 10.38 1.13
N CYS A 142 9.43 10.49 2.37
CA CYS A 142 10.84 10.74 2.69
C CYS A 142 11.46 9.56 3.41
N PRO A 143 12.71 9.19 3.11
CA PRO A 143 13.38 8.11 3.82
C PRO A 143 13.60 8.47 5.29
N THR A 144 13.40 7.49 6.16
CA THR A 144 13.76 7.57 7.58
C THR A 144 15.10 6.86 7.83
N ASN A 145 15.58 6.90 9.08
CA ASN A 145 16.76 6.15 9.48
C ASN A 145 16.42 4.77 10.06
N ALA A 146 15.16 4.34 9.92
CA ALA A 146 14.72 3.06 10.45
C ALA A 146 14.62 2.00 9.34
N TRP A 147 14.92 0.77 9.72
CA TRP A 147 14.96 -0.38 8.84
C TRP A 147 14.31 -1.58 9.51
N ASP A 148 13.60 -2.37 8.72
CA ASP A 148 13.18 -3.72 9.08
C ASP A 148 13.95 -4.68 8.17
N GLU A 149 15.03 -5.28 8.68
CA GLU A 149 15.98 -6.06 7.89
C GLU A 149 16.49 -5.24 6.69
N ASP A 150 16.15 -5.65 5.46
CA ASP A 150 16.59 -4.98 4.24
C ASP A 150 15.58 -3.96 3.72
N ASP A 151 14.49 -3.74 4.44
CA ASP A 151 13.46 -2.75 4.09
C ASP A 151 13.70 -1.45 4.86
N ARG A 152 13.88 -0.38 4.12
CA ARG A 152 13.95 0.96 4.71
C ARG A 152 12.56 1.55 4.81
N PHE A 153 12.24 2.18 5.96
CA PHE A 153 10.97 2.88 6.11
C PHE A 153 11.01 4.27 5.50
N TYR A 154 9.95 4.60 4.77
CA TYR A 154 9.68 5.93 4.22
C TYR A 154 8.41 6.45 4.85
N ILE A 155 8.34 7.77 5.07
CA ILE A 155 7.21 8.42 5.73
C ILE A 155 6.69 9.58 4.88
N ARG A 156 5.36 9.71 4.81
CA ARG A 156 4.69 10.87 4.24
C ARG A 156 3.80 11.50 5.31
N TYR A 157 3.98 12.78 5.55
CA TYR A 157 3.14 13.53 6.47
C TYR A 157 1.90 14.05 5.77
N PRO A 158 0.77 14.24 6.50
CA PRO A 158 -0.41 14.89 5.94
C PRO A 158 -0.09 16.30 5.41
N GLN A 159 -0.72 16.64 4.31
CA GLN A 159 -0.58 17.96 3.68
C GLN A 159 -1.76 18.85 4.01
#